data_56f544f0db978cbaa805ada0fe892911
#
_entry.id   56f544f0db978cbaa805ada0fe892911
#
_cell.length_a   1.000
_cell.length_b   1.000
_cell.length_c   1.000
_cell.angle_alpha   90.00
_cell.angle_beta   90.00
_cell.angle_gamma   90.00
#
_symmetry.space_group_name_H-M   'P 1'
#
loop_
_entity.id
_entity.type
_entity.pdbx_description
1 polymer ?
#
loop_
_entity_poly.entity_id
_entity_poly.type
_entity_poly.pdbx_seq_one_letter_code
_entity_poly.pdbx_strand_id
1 'polypeptide(L)'
;MKLFYTPIPNLIHKVQVVAIEAGLYEQIERIPTNPFHRDSAHVAANPLSKVPTLVRDDGSSLYGGPAIYEYFDSLHDGPKMFPPHGEARWTALRHLAIGDGLFDTAVLRVVEMNRPNEVLFQDALDRLAETMTRCLDTLEDEAPKFHGFTIGLISI
;
A
#
# COMPACT_ATOMS: atom_id res chain seq x y z
N MET A 1 14.72 4.79 11.92
CA MET A 1 13.29 4.94 11.53
C MET A 1 12.46 3.82 12.14
N LYS A 2 11.14 4.03 12.41
CA LYS A 2 10.22 3.00 12.94
C LYS A 2 9.02 2.86 12.01
N LEU A 3 8.68 1.63 11.62
CA LEU A 3 7.55 1.33 10.75
C LEU A 3 6.49 0.54 11.52
N PHE A 4 5.35 1.17 11.76
CA PHE A 4 4.15 0.48 12.25
C PHE A 4 3.46 -0.20 11.07
N TYR A 5 3.21 -1.50 11.19
CA TYR A 5 2.61 -2.32 10.14
C TYR A 5 1.73 -3.43 10.71
N THR A 6 0.79 -3.92 9.93
CA THR A 6 0.07 -5.14 10.29
C THR A 6 0.77 -6.37 9.69
N PRO A 7 0.93 -7.46 10.46
CA PRO A 7 1.60 -8.68 9.98
C PRO A 7 0.74 -9.53 9.04
N ILE A 8 -0.28 -8.96 8.42
CA ILE A 8 -1.05 -9.63 7.38
C ILE A 8 -0.23 -9.58 6.09
N PRO A 9 0.15 -10.73 5.48
CA PRO A 9 1.12 -10.77 4.38
C PRO A 9 0.86 -9.77 3.27
N ASN A 10 -0.32 -9.74 2.71
CA ASN A 10 -0.66 -8.88 1.57
C ASN A 10 -0.62 -7.37 1.88
N LEU A 11 -0.68 -6.98 3.16
CA LEU A 11 -0.69 -5.58 3.59
C LEU A 11 0.70 -4.98 3.74
N ILE A 12 1.70 -5.80 3.96
CA ILE A 12 3.06 -5.35 4.22
C ILE A 12 3.97 -5.47 2.99
N HIS A 13 3.61 -6.30 2.00
CA HIS A 13 4.51 -6.65 0.91
C HIS A 13 5.07 -5.43 0.19
N LYS A 14 4.24 -4.50 -0.24
CA LYS A 14 4.71 -3.31 -0.97
C LYS A 14 5.76 -2.51 -0.20
N VAL A 15 5.47 -2.17 1.05
CA VAL A 15 6.42 -1.37 1.87
C VAL A 15 7.71 -2.15 2.15
N GLN A 16 7.64 -3.47 2.30
CA GLN A 16 8.82 -4.31 2.48
C GLN A 16 9.66 -4.38 1.20
N VAL A 17 9.04 -4.66 0.05
CA VAL A 17 9.75 -4.71 -1.23
C VAL A 17 10.46 -3.38 -1.48
N VAL A 18 9.76 -2.26 -1.33
CA VAL A 18 10.36 -0.93 -1.52
C VAL A 18 11.52 -0.69 -0.54
N ALA A 19 11.39 -1.09 0.73
CA ALA A 19 12.45 -0.94 1.71
C ALA A 19 13.67 -1.83 1.39
N ILE A 20 13.45 -3.05 0.89
CA ILE A 20 14.52 -3.97 0.47
C ILE A 20 15.26 -3.39 -0.73
N GLU A 21 14.55 -2.99 -1.78
CA GLU A 21 15.13 -2.44 -3.00
C GLU A 21 15.88 -1.11 -2.75
N ALA A 22 15.41 -0.31 -1.79
CA ALA A 22 16.10 0.89 -1.35
C ALA A 22 17.30 0.60 -0.41
N GLY A 23 17.55 -0.66 -0.01
CA GLY A 23 18.62 -1.03 0.93
C GLY A 23 18.38 -0.56 2.37
N LEU A 24 17.14 -0.29 2.74
CA LEU A 24 16.75 0.28 4.04
C LEU A 24 16.18 -0.75 5.02
N TYR A 25 15.84 -1.94 4.54
CA TYR A 25 15.04 -2.92 5.30
C TYR A 25 15.60 -3.25 6.68
N GLU A 26 16.93 -3.44 6.79
CA GLU A 26 17.60 -3.75 8.06
C GLU A 26 17.79 -2.52 8.97
N GLN A 27 17.60 -1.32 8.45
CA GLN A 27 17.73 -0.06 9.18
C GLN A 27 16.39 0.40 9.79
N ILE A 28 15.30 -0.30 9.49
CA ILE A 28 13.95 0.04 9.93
C ILE A 28 13.53 -0.86 11.09
N GLU A 29 13.28 -0.27 12.26
CA GLU A 29 12.61 -0.95 13.38
C GLU A 29 11.15 -1.22 12.97
N ARG A 30 10.79 -2.50 12.83
CA ARG A 30 9.46 -2.93 12.38
C ARG A 30 8.59 -3.29 13.57
N ILE A 31 7.49 -2.58 13.75
CA ILE A 31 6.59 -2.71 14.90
C ILE A 31 5.26 -3.32 14.44
N PRO A 32 5.02 -4.61 14.70
CA PRO A 32 3.73 -5.23 14.42
C PRO A 32 2.61 -4.51 15.16
N THR A 33 1.57 -4.15 14.43
CA THR A 33 0.52 -3.27 14.93
C THR A 33 -0.85 -3.75 14.48
N ASN A 34 -1.81 -3.78 15.40
CA ASN A 34 -3.21 -3.95 15.04
C ASN A 34 -3.85 -2.55 14.90
N PRO A 35 -4.24 -2.13 13.68
CA PRO A 35 -4.79 -0.80 13.43
C PRO A 35 -6.15 -0.57 14.11
N PHE A 36 -6.81 -1.61 14.58
CA PHE A 36 -8.10 -1.50 15.29
C PHE A 36 -7.95 -1.24 16.80
N HIS A 37 -6.73 -1.31 17.35
CA HIS A 37 -6.48 -0.96 18.75
C HIS A 37 -6.36 0.56 18.91
N ARG A 38 -7.25 1.14 19.73
CA ARG A 38 -7.36 2.60 19.91
C ARG A 38 -6.23 3.24 20.71
N ASP A 39 -5.58 2.48 21.59
CA ASP A 39 -4.56 2.98 22.53
C ASP A 39 -3.14 2.60 22.10
N SER A 40 -2.92 2.35 20.83
CA SER A 40 -1.60 1.95 20.35
C SER A 40 -0.73 3.15 19.98
N ALA A 41 0.60 2.99 20.09
CA ALA A 41 1.57 4.04 19.77
C ALA A 41 1.42 4.60 18.35
N HIS A 42 0.90 3.78 17.39
CA HIS A 42 0.69 4.24 16.02
C HIS A 42 -0.41 5.31 15.92
N VAL A 43 -1.40 5.32 16.83
CA VAL A 43 -2.47 6.34 16.83
C VAL A 43 -1.89 7.72 17.16
N ALA A 44 -0.90 7.77 18.06
CA ALA A 44 -0.19 9.01 18.37
C ALA A 44 0.66 9.49 17.18
N ALA A 45 1.21 8.55 16.41
CA ALA A 45 2.05 8.86 15.24
C ALA A 45 1.23 9.19 13.97
N ASN A 46 -0.03 8.70 13.88
CA ASN A 46 -0.87 8.85 12.69
C ASN A 46 -2.33 9.14 13.07
N PRO A 47 -2.81 10.35 12.83
CA PRO A 47 -4.20 10.73 13.17
C PRO A 47 -5.26 9.94 12.38
N LEU A 48 -4.88 9.26 11.27
CA LEU A 48 -5.77 8.40 10.49
C LEU A 48 -5.92 7.00 11.13
N SER A 49 -5.10 6.67 12.14
CA SER A 49 -5.07 5.35 12.79
C SER A 49 -4.89 4.19 11.80
N LYS A 50 -4.16 4.42 10.70
CA LYS A 50 -3.90 3.44 9.64
C LYS A 50 -2.45 2.98 9.62
N VAL A 51 -2.21 1.82 9.07
CA VAL A 51 -0.89 1.30 8.73
C VAL A 51 -0.78 1.16 7.20
N PRO A 52 0.42 1.31 6.60
CA PRO A 52 1.69 1.60 7.24
C PRO A 52 1.80 3.05 7.74
N THR A 53 2.54 3.22 8.85
CA THR A 53 2.94 4.53 9.38
C THR A 53 4.44 4.49 9.65
N LEU A 54 5.19 5.43 9.10
CA LEU A 54 6.63 5.56 9.29
C LEU A 54 6.92 6.75 10.21
N VAL A 55 7.63 6.50 11.31
CA VAL A 55 8.23 7.55 12.14
C VAL A 55 9.70 7.68 11.75
N ARG A 56 10.08 8.87 11.30
CA ARG A 56 11.47 9.20 10.89
C ARG A 56 12.34 9.46 12.11
N ASP A 57 13.65 9.54 11.90
CA ASP A 57 14.61 9.75 12.99
C ASP A 57 14.51 11.15 13.62
N ASP A 58 13.96 12.11 12.91
CA ASP A 58 13.64 13.45 13.41
C ASP A 58 12.34 13.52 14.24
N GLY A 59 11.67 12.37 14.41
CA GLY A 59 10.40 12.25 15.14
C GLY A 59 9.16 12.59 14.32
N SER A 60 9.29 13.07 13.11
CA SER A 60 8.13 13.34 12.23
C SER A 60 7.59 12.06 11.63
N SER A 61 6.31 12.05 11.28
CA SER A 61 5.64 10.87 10.74
C SER A 61 5.23 11.06 9.28
N LEU A 62 5.37 9.98 8.50
CA LEU A 62 4.74 9.80 7.20
C LEU A 62 3.68 8.71 7.30
N TYR A 63 2.55 8.94 6.66
CA TYR A 63 1.45 7.98 6.60
C TYR A 63 0.82 7.95 5.22
N GLY A 64 0.27 6.77 4.88
CA GLY A 64 -0.12 6.43 3.53
C GLY A 64 1.03 5.80 2.74
N GLY A 65 0.76 4.63 2.16
CA GLY A 65 1.76 3.85 1.43
C GLY A 65 2.55 4.67 0.41
N PRO A 66 1.91 5.39 -0.52
CA PRO A 66 2.61 6.14 -1.57
C PRO A 66 3.65 7.14 -1.04
N ALA A 67 3.33 7.88 0.03
CA ALA A 67 4.27 8.83 0.63
C ALA A 67 5.50 8.13 1.23
N ILE A 68 5.29 6.98 1.88
CA ILE A 68 6.36 6.18 2.47
C ILE A 68 7.23 5.56 1.37
N TYR A 69 6.63 5.04 0.30
CA TYR A 69 7.37 4.43 -0.82
C TYR A 69 8.24 5.47 -1.52
N GLU A 70 7.69 6.65 -1.84
CA GLU A 70 8.45 7.72 -2.49
C GLU A 70 9.57 8.25 -1.57
N TYR A 71 9.32 8.33 -0.27
CA TYR A 71 10.35 8.68 0.70
C TYR A 71 11.49 7.65 0.71
N PHE A 72 11.21 6.36 0.77
CA PHE A 72 12.24 5.32 0.72
C PHE A 72 13.03 5.38 -0.59
N ASP A 73 12.34 5.53 -1.72
CA ASP A 73 12.97 5.67 -3.04
C ASP A 73 13.87 6.92 -3.13
N SER A 74 13.61 7.96 -2.33
CA SER A 74 14.43 9.17 -2.28
C SER A 74 15.75 8.99 -1.50
N LEU A 75 15.86 7.98 -0.64
CA LEU A 75 16.98 7.81 0.29
C LEU A 75 18.17 7.01 -0.26
N HIS A 76 18.12 6.57 -1.51
CA HIS A 76 19.22 5.82 -2.16
C HIS A 76 19.56 6.42 -3.53
N ASP A 77 20.77 6.13 -4.02
CA ASP A 77 21.27 6.59 -5.33
C ASP A 77 21.13 5.54 -6.44
N GLY A 78 20.57 4.38 -6.12
CA GLY A 78 20.31 3.30 -7.08
C GLY A 78 19.19 3.60 -8.07
N PRO A 79 18.85 2.62 -8.93
CA PRO A 79 17.72 2.76 -9.86
C PRO A 79 16.43 3.11 -9.12
N LYS A 80 15.75 4.16 -9.58
CA LYS A 80 14.53 4.64 -8.92
C LYS A 80 13.31 3.82 -9.30
N MET A 81 12.52 3.46 -8.30
CA MET A 81 11.22 2.82 -8.47
C MET A 81 10.14 3.80 -8.94
N PHE A 82 10.31 5.09 -8.59
CA PHE A 82 9.48 6.17 -9.13
C PHE A 82 10.21 6.84 -10.30
N PRO A 83 9.77 6.63 -11.56
CA PRO A 83 10.33 7.36 -12.69
C PRO A 83 10.26 8.88 -12.45
N PRO A 84 11.32 9.66 -12.76
CA PRO A 84 11.40 11.06 -12.33
C PRO A 84 10.38 11.97 -13.02
N HIS A 85 10.00 11.69 -14.28
CA HIS A 85 9.08 12.50 -15.08
C HIS A 85 8.54 11.75 -16.29
N GLY A 86 7.63 12.39 -17.02
CA GLY A 86 7.08 11.91 -18.30
C GLY A 86 6.07 10.77 -18.15
N GLU A 87 5.72 10.13 -19.29
CA GLU A 87 4.69 9.08 -19.35
C GLU A 87 5.03 7.85 -18.52
N ALA A 88 6.30 7.51 -18.38
CA ALA A 88 6.73 6.42 -17.51
C ALA A 88 6.31 6.65 -16.04
N ARG A 89 6.41 7.90 -15.55
CA ARG A 89 5.95 8.25 -14.20
C ARG A 89 4.43 8.12 -14.08
N TRP A 90 3.70 8.65 -15.03
CA TRP A 90 2.22 8.59 -15.01
C TRP A 90 1.71 7.16 -15.08
N THR A 91 2.33 6.33 -15.90
CA THR A 91 2.03 4.89 -15.97
C THR A 91 2.32 4.19 -14.64
N ALA A 92 3.47 4.42 -14.03
CA ALA A 92 3.82 3.83 -12.75
C ALA A 92 2.85 4.28 -11.63
N LEU A 93 2.48 5.56 -11.58
CA LEU A 93 1.52 6.09 -10.60
C LEU A 93 0.10 5.56 -10.85
N ARG A 94 -0.31 5.37 -12.10
CA ARG A 94 -1.60 4.75 -12.43
C ARG A 94 -1.67 3.30 -11.99
N HIS A 95 -0.62 2.52 -12.22
CA HIS A 95 -0.54 1.14 -11.72
C HIS A 95 -0.50 1.09 -10.20
N LEU A 96 0.24 1.99 -9.55
CA LEU A 96 0.20 2.13 -8.08
C LEU A 96 -1.22 2.39 -7.59
N ALA A 97 -1.94 3.30 -8.24
CA ALA A 97 -3.33 3.62 -7.87
C ALA A 97 -4.29 2.44 -8.08
N ILE A 98 -4.13 1.64 -9.16
CA ILE A 98 -4.93 0.43 -9.37
C ILE A 98 -4.62 -0.59 -8.27
N GLY A 99 -3.35 -0.85 -7.96
CA GLY A 99 -2.95 -1.82 -6.95
C GLY A 99 -3.40 -1.43 -5.54
N ASP A 100 -3.29 -0.15 -5.17
CA ASP A 100 -3.80 0.36 -3.88
C ASP A 100 -5.33 0.34 -3.83
N GLY A 101 -6.01 0.76 -4.91
CA GLY A 101 -7.46 0.76 -4.99
C GLY A 101 -8.07 -0.65 -4.99
N LEU A 102 -7.43 -1.61 -5.66
CA LEU A 102 -7.83 -3.02 -5.64
C LEU A 102 -7.73 -3.58 -4.22
N PHE A 103 -6.62 -3.27 -3.54
CA PHE A 103 -6.41 -3.68 -2.16
C PHE A 103 -7.45 -3.06 -1.21
N ASP A 104 -7.69 -1.74 -1.27
CA ASP A 104 -8.69 -1.06 -0.44
C ASP A 104 -10.09 -1.65 -0.69
N THR A 105 -10.42 -1.95 -1.95
CA THR A 105 -11.68 -2.60 -2.34
C THR A 105 -11.81 -3.98 -1.71
N ALA A 106 -10.73 -4.77 -1.70
CA ALA A 106 -10.71 -6.09 -1.08
C ALA A 106 -10.91 -5.99 0.45
N VAL A 107 -10.25 -5.03 1.12
CA VAL A 107 -10.41 -4.79 2.56
C VAL A 107 -11.85 -4.40 2.89
N LEU A 108 -12.45 -3.48 2.14
CA LEU A 108 -13.86 -3.09 2.32
C LEU A 108 -14.80 -4.28 2.15
N ARG A 109 -14.54 -5.14 1.16
CA ARG A 109 -15.33 -6.35 0.92
C ARG A 109 -15.22 -7.33 2.10
N VAL A 110 -14.02 -7.56 2.62
CA VAL A 110 -13.81 -8.41 3.81
C VAL A 110 -14.52 -7.85 5.04
N VAL A 111 -14.45 -6.53 5.26
CA VAL A 111 -15.15 -5.87 6.38
C VAL A 111 -16.66 -6.07 6.25
N GLU A 112 -17.22 -5.90 5.06
CA GLU A 112 -18.66 -6.10 4.83
C GLU A 112 -19.07 -7.57 5.01
N MET A 113 -18.28 -8.52 4.49
CA MET A 113 -18.53 -9.96 4.65
C MET A 113 -18.50 -10.45 6.10
N ASN A 114 -17.80 -9.74 6.98
CA ASN A 114 -17.74 -10.07 8.42
C ASN A 114 -18.89 -9.45 9.25
N ARG A 115 -19.84 -8.77 8.61
CA ARG A 115 -21.04 -8.27 9.29
C ARG A 115 -22.02 -9.42 9.59
N PRO A 116 -22.87 -9.28 10.63
CA PRO A 116 -24.01 -10.17 10.80
C PRO A 116 -24.90 -10.18 9.55
N ASN A 117 -25.42 -11.34 9.19
CA ASN A 117 -26.22 -11.53 7.96
C ASN A 117 -27.42 -10.55 7.87
N GLU A 118 -27.99 -10.19 9.02
CA GLU A 118 -29.17 -9.31 9.11
C GLU A 118 -28.89 -7.86 8.67
N VAL A 119 -27.60 -7.47 8.66
CA VAL A 119 -27.16 -6.11 8.31
C VAL A 119 -26.15 -6.11 7.16
N LEU A 120 -25.93 -7.26 6.53
CA LEU A 120 -25.06 -7.40 5.36
C LEU A 120 -25.71 -6.72 4.15
N PHE A 121 -24.95 -5.89 3.44
CA PHE A 121 -25.43 -5.18 2.27
C PHE A 121 -24.94 -5.85 0.99
N GLN A 122 -25.74 -6.76 0.44
CA GLN A 122 -25.36 -7.58 -0.71
C GLN A 122 -24.98 -6.74 -1.94
N ASP A 123 -25.72 -5.68 -2.24
CA ASP A 123 -25.42 -4.79 -3.38
C ASP A 123 -24.03 -4.13 -3.26
N ALA A 124 -23.60 -3.80 -2.04
CA ALA A 124 -22.24 -3.31 -1.83
C ALA A 124 -21.20 -4.38 -2.12
N LEU A 125 -21.42 -5.63 -1.69
CA LEU A 125 -20.52 -6.76 -1.96
C LEU A 125 -20.39 -7.03 -3.47
N ASP A 126 -21.51 -6.98 -4.20
CA ASP A 126 -21.54 -7.22 -5.63
C ASP A 126 -20.80 -6.10 -6.38
N ARG A 127 -21.04 -4.85 -6.03
CA ARG A 127 -20.33 -3.69 -6.60
C ARG A 127 -18.83 -3.74 -6.34
N LEU A 128 -18.41 -4.13 -5.14
CA LEU A 128 -16.98 -4.27 -4.81
C LEU A 128 -16.36 -5.41 -5.62
N ALA A 129 -17.05 -6.55 -5.77
CA ALA A 129 -16.59 -7.66 -6.60
C ALA A 129 -16.40 -7.26 -8.07
N GLU A 130 -17.41 -6.57 -8.65
CA GLU A 130 -17.32 -6.05 -10.02
C GLU A 130 -16.16 -5.06 -10.20
N THR A 131 -15.90 -4.21 -9.20
CA THR A 131 -14.77 -3.28 -9.25
C THR A 131 -13.44 -4.04 -9.27
N MET A 132 -13.30 -5.07 -8.43
CA MET A 132 -12.10 -5.93 -8.44
C MET A 132 -11.92 -6.59 -9.79
N THR A 133 -12.99 -7.16 -10.37
CA THR A 133 -12.93 -7.79 -11.70
C THR A 133 -12.44 -6.80 -12.76
N ARG A 134 -13.04 -5.60 -12.85
CA ARG A 134 -12.60 -4.57 -13.81
C ARG A 134 -11.13 -4.16 -13.63
N CYS A 135 -10.66 -4.07 -12.40
CA CYS A 135 -9.24 -3.78 -12.14
C CYS A 135 -8.34 -4.91 -12.66
N LEU A 136 -8.69 -6.16 -12.38
CA LEU A 136 -7.94 -7.33 -12.84
C LEU A 136 -7.95 -7.45 -14.37
N ASP A 137 -9.10 -7.28 -15.01
CA ASP A 137 -9.21 -7.28 -16.47
C ASP A 137 -8.32 -6.20 -17.11
N THR A 138 -8.31 -4.99 -16.52
CA THR A 138 -7.44 -3.90 -16.97
C THR A 138 -5.96 -4.27 -16.86
N LEU A 139 -5.55 -4.88 -15.75
CA LEU A 139 -4.17 -5.30 -15.53
C LEU A 139 -3.77 -6.45 -16.46
N GLU A 140 -4.67 -7.39 -16.72
CA GLU A 140 -4.44 -8.49 -17.66
C GLU A 140 -4.24 -7.97 -19.09
N ASP A 141 -5.07 -7.03 -19.54
CA ASP A 141 -4.94 -6.39 -20.86
C ASP A 141 -3.63 -5.62 -21.01
N GLU A 142 -3.11 -5.07 -19.92
CA GLU A 142 -1.86 -4.30 -19.92
C GLU A 142 -0.61 -5.16 -19.67
N ALA A 143 -0.76 -6.36 -19.10
CA ALA A 143 0.34 -7.25 -18.72
C ALA A 143 1.39 -7.48 -19.83
N PRO A 144 1.02 -7.63 -21.13
CA PRO A 144 2.00 -7.77 -22.19
C PRO A 144 2.94 -6.56 -22.39
N LYS A 145 2.57 -5.40 -21.82
CA LYS A 145 3.35 -4.15 -21.92
C LYS A 145 4.17 -3.87 -20.66
N PHE A 146 4.06 -4.69 -19.62
CA PHE A 146 4.80 -4.50 -18.39
C PHE A 146 6.28 -4.69 -18.61
N HIS A 147 7.06 -3.72 -18.20
CA HIS A 147 8.52 -3.74 -18.31
C HIS A 147 9.17 -2.87 -17.23
N GLY A 148 10.40 -3.22 -16.90
CA GLY A 148 11.15 -2.53 -15.85
C GLY A 148 10.71 -2.92 -14.44
N PHE A 149 11.30 -2.25 -13.45
CA PHE A 149 10.97 -2.46 -12.05
C PHE A 149 10.54 -1.10 -11.46
N THR A 150 9.25 -0.88 -11.38
CA THR A 150 8.68 0.39 -10.92
C THR A 150 7.73 0.18 -9.75
N ILE A 151 7.46 1.26 -9.01
CA ILE A 151 6.48 1.23 -7.92
C ILE A 151 5.11 0.72 -8.39
N GLY A 152 4.74 1.01 -9.64
CA GLY A 152 3.52 0.50 -10.25
C GLY A 152 3.51 -1.02 -10.29
N LEU A 153 4.58 -1.66 -10.81
CA LEU A 153 4.67 -3.12 -10.90
C LEU A 153 4.88 -3.81 -9.55
N ILE A 154 5.47 -3.13 -8.57
CA ILE A 154 5.51 -3.61 -7.17
C ILE A 154 4.11 -3.66 -6.56
N SER A 155 3.17 -2.86 -7.08
CA SER A 155 1.84 -2.65 -6.48
C SER A 155 0.77 -3.57 -7.03
N ILE A 156 1.01 -4.20 -8.18
CA ILE A 156 0.10 -5.13 -8.84
C ILE A 156 0.64 -6.56 -8.82
#